data_1352146d96be91f7b2cc78f20034e4c8
#
_entry.id   1352146d96be91f7b2cc78f20034e4c8
#
_cell.length_a   1.000
_cell.length_b   1.000
_cell.length_c   1.000
_cell.angle_alpha   90.00
_cell.angle_beta   90.00
_cell.angle_gamma   90.00
#
_symmetry.space_group_name_H-M   'P 1'
#
loop_
_entity.id
_entity.type
_entity.pdbx_description
1 polymer ?
#
loop_
_entity_poly.entity_id
_entity_poly.type
_entity_poly.pdbx_seq_one_letter_code
_entity_poly.pdbx_strand_id
1 'polypeptide(L)'
;RSSDLYTGEDVVEFHCHGNPLIVDRVLALLAAAGARMAERGEFTRRAFLNGRMDLTQAEAVADLVAAAGDGARRAAVAQLAGALAHRLRGVHDELTALLAVAEASIEFPEDMDGTEDVSALLDARVARLRETVSALVRTADMGRMLHDGYRVALAGRPNAGKSSLLNCLAREERALVTEI
;
A
#
# COMPACT_ATOMS: atom_id res chain seq x y z
N ARG A 1 -8.65 15.49 23.91
CA ARG A 1 -8.25 14.06 23.80
C ARG A 1 -7.72 13.83 22.38
N SER A 2 -6.49 13.35 22.27
CA SER A 2 -5.68 13.26 21.02
C SER A 2 -6.10 12.14 20.07
N SER A 3 -7.37 11.75 20.04
CA SER A 3 -7.85 10.61 19.23
C SER A 3 -7.75 10.82 17.71
N ASP A 4 -7.53 12.05 17.24
CA ASP A 4 -7.52 12.38 15.81
C ASP A 4 -6.13 12.70 15.26
N LEU A 5 -5.09 12.59 16.08
CA LEU A 5 -3.71 12.83 15.67
C LEU A 5 -3.14 11.62 14.92
N TYR A 6 -2.19 11.88 14.01
CA TYR A 6 -1.62 10.89 13.11
C TYR A 6 -1.10 9.64 13.80
N THR A 7 -0.35 9.80 14.91
CA THR A 7 0.23 8.68 15.65
C THR A 7 -0.71 8.09 16.70
N GLY A 8 -1.84 8.74 17.02
CA GLY A 8 -2.70 8.38 18.14
C GLY A 8 -2.14 8.75 19.52
N GLU A 9 -1.05 9.49 19.55
CA GLU A 9 -0.39 10.00 20.77
C GLU A 9 -0.46 11.52 20.82
N ASP A 10 -0.07 12.12 21.93
CA ASP A 10 0.04 13.57 22.02
C ASP A 10 1.14 14.09 21.08
N VAL A 11 0.78 15.05 20.24
CA VAL A 11 1.67 15.64 19.23
C VAL A 11 1.69 17.15 19.43
N VAL A 12 2.88 17.73 19.32
CA VAL A 12 3.07 19.18 19.27
C VAL A 12 3.67 19.53 17.91
N GLU A 13 3.06 20.47 17.20
CA GLU A 13 3.51 20.95 15.90
C GLU A 13 4.01 22.38 15.99
N PHE A 14 5.20 22.64 15.45
CA PHE A 14 5.78 23.97 15.33
C PHE A 14 5.71 24.44 13.89
N HIS A 15 4.76 25.30 13.57
CA HIS A 15 4.63 25.91 12.26
C HIS A 15 5.55 27.11 12.14
N CYS A 16 6.48 27.07 11.19
CA CYS A 16 7.43 28.15 10.93
C CYS A 16 7.55 28.43 9.42
N HIS A 17 8.18 29.55 9.07
CA HIS A 17 8.50 29.85 7.67
C HIS A 17 9.46 28.80 7.11
N GLY A 18 9.31 28.43 5.83
CA GLY A 18 10.11 27.42 5.13
C GLY A 18 11.56 27.81 4.84
N ASN A 19 12.17 28.66 5.67
CA ASN A 19 13.57 28.99 5.59
C ASN A 19 14.40 27.92 6.31
N PRO A 20 15.37 27.25 5.64
CA PRO A 20 16.18 26.20 6.24
C PRO A 20 16.89 26.63 7.54
N LEU A 21 17.39 27.86 7.62
CA LEU A 21 18.05 28.35 8.83
C LEU A 21 17.10 28.43 10.05
N ILE A 22 15.83 28.78 9.83
CA ILE A 22 14.83 28.81 10.89
C ILE A 22 14.51 27.38 11.34
N VAL A 23 14.30 26.47 10.37
CA VAL A 23 14.00 25.06 10.64
C VAL A 23 15.14 24.42 11.42
N ASP A 24 16.38 24.58 10.97
CA ASP A 24 17.58 24.05 11.65
C ASP A 24 17.71 24.62 13.08
N ARG A 25 17.40 25.90 13.28
CA ARG A 25 17.45 26.51 14.59
C ARG A 25 16.40 25.96 15.55
N VAL A 26 15.17 25.76 15.05
CA VAL A 26 14.08 25.12 15.82
C VAL A 26 14.46 23.69 16.21
N LEU A 27 14.95 22.90 15.26
CA LEU A 27 15.42 21.54 15.52
C LEU A 27 16.54 21.49 16.57
N ALA A 28 17.53 22.40 16.48
CA ALA A 28 18.61 22.49 17.46
C ALA A 28 18.11 22.83 18.88
N LEU A 29 17.13 23.73 18.98
CA LEU A 29 16.53 24.09 20.26
C LEU A 29 15.75 22.91 20.87
N LEU A 30 14.98 22.18 20.06
CA LEU A 30 14.25 20.99 20.49
C LEU A 30 15.22 19.88 20.94
N ALA A 31 16.30 19.66 20.19
CA ALA A 31 17.33 18.70 20.58
C ALA A 31 18.01 19.08 21.91
N ALA A 32 18.31 20.35 22.11
CA ALA A 32 18.87 20.85 23.36
C ALA A 32 17.89 20.71 24.55
N ALA A 33 16.58 20.72 24.27
CA ALA A 33 15.53 20.47 25.26
C ALA A 33 15.26 18.96 25.51
N GLY A 34 16.05 18.06 24.90
CA GLY A 34 15.99 16.61 25.12
C GLY A 34 15.18 15.83 24.09
N ALA A 35 14.68 16.47 23.03
CA ALA A 35 14.09 15.75 21.92
C ALA A 35 15.18 15.07 21.06
N ARG A 36 14.84 13.96 20.41
CA ARG A 36 15.70 13.30 19.42
C ARG A 36 15.10 13.38 18.03
N MET A 37 15.93 13.24 17.05
CA MET A 37 15.44 13.05 15.66
C MET A 37 14.71 11.73 15.53
N ALA A 38 13.59 11.75 14.83
CA ALA A 38 12.83 10.55 14.52
C ALA A 38 13.57 9.69 13.49
N GLU A 39 13.44 8.38 13.61
CA GLU A 39 13.89 7.43 12.60
C GLU A 39 13.00 7.51 11.34
N ARG A 40 13.51 6.98 10.23
CA ARG A 40 12.74 6.92 8.98
C ARG A 40 11.49 6.07 9.17
N GLY A 41 10.31 6.63 8.90
CA GLY A 41 9.03 5.95 9.06
C GLY A 41 8.54 5.80 10.51
N GLU A 42 9.20 6.39 11.50
CA GLU A 42 8.86 6.25 12.91
C GLU A 42 7.42 6.69 13.22
N PHE A 43 6.97 7.81 12.67
CA PHE A 43 5.60 8.28 12.88
C PHE A 43 4.55 7.30 12.35
N THR A 44 4.78 6.75 11.16
CA THR A 44 3.91 5.74 10.55
C THR A 44 3.91 4.43 11.34
N ARG A 45 5.08 3.99 11.82
CA ARG A 45 5.19 2.82 12.69
C ARG A 45 4.41 3.00 13.99
N ARG A 46 4.51 4.18 14.64
CA ARG A 46 3.74 4.50 15.86
C ARG A 46 2.25 4.51 15.58
N ALA A 47 1.81 5.11 14.47
CA ALA A 47 0.42 5.11 14.04
C ALA A 47 -0.12 3.67 13.85
N PHE A 48 0.66 2.79 13.22
CA PHE A 48 0.31 1.37 13.08
C PHE A 48 0.21 0.67 14.45
N LEU A 49 1.21 0.81 15.32
CA LEU A 49 1.22 0.17 16.65
C LEU A 49 0.07 0.64 17.54
N ASN A 50 -0.37 1.88 17.36
CA ASN A 50 -1.49 2.49 18.09
C ASN A 50 -2.85 2.25 17.40
N GLY A 51 -2.91 1.39 16.37
CA GLY A 51 -4.15 1.02 15.69
C GLY A 51 -4.80 2.14 14.86
N ARG A 52 -4.04 3.20 14.50
CA ARG A 52 -4.54 4.31 13.66
C ARG A 52 -4.60 3.95 12.20
N MET A 53 -3.80 3.00 11.78
CA MET A 53 -3.77 2.45 10.43
C MET A 53 -3.41 0.97 10.47
N ASP A 54 -3.79 0.25 9.45
CA ASP A 54 -3.34 -1.13 9.26
C ASP A 54 -2.00 -1.21 8.51
N LEU A 55 -1.44 -2.42 8.41
CA LEU A 55 -0.14 -2.62 7.77
C LEU A 55 -0.15 -2.18 6.30
N THR A 56 -1.23 -2.46 5.57
CA THR A 56 -1.34 -2.09 4.14
C THR A 56 -1.39 -0.58 3.94
N GLN A 57 -1.98 0.15 4.89
CA GLN A 57 -1.98 1.61 4.91
C GLN A 57 -0.60 2.18 5.27
N ALA A 58 0.10 1.54 6.22
CA ALA A 58 1.45 1.95 6.60
C ALA A 58 2.45 1.77 5.43
N GLU A 59 2.35 0.68 4.68
CA GLU A 59 3.11 0.45 3.44
C GLU A 59 2.77 1.51 2.37
N ALA A 60 1.49 1.83 2.22
CA ALA A 60 1.04 2.84 1.25
C ALA A 60 1.61 4.24 1.51
N VAL A 61 1.96 4.60 2.75
CA VAL A 61 2.66 5.85 3.05
C VAL A 61 4.05 5.86 2.40
N ALA A 62 4.80 4.75 2.50
CA ALA A 62 6.12 4.62 1.88
C ALA A 62 6.01 4.65 0.35
N ASP A 63 5.03 3.94 -0.21
CA ASP A 63 4.75 3.91 -1.65
C ASP A 63 4.39 5.29 -2.20
N LEU A 64 3.59 6.06 -1.45
CA LEU A 64 3.20 7.41 -1.83
C LEU A 64 4.41 8.36 -1.89
N VAL A 65 5.32 8.24 -0.92
CA VAL A 65 6.57 9.03 -0.88
C VAL A 65 7.53 8.63 -2.01
N ALA A 66 7.57 7.34 -2.36
CA ALA A 66 8.43 6.81 -3.41
C ALA A 66 7.83 6.93 -4.83
N ALA A 67 6.55 7.29 -4.96
CA ALA A 67 5.82 7.28 -6.22
C ALA A 67 6.49 8.20 -7.27
N ALA A 68 6.98 7.61 -8.35
CA ALA A 68 7.64 8.33 -9.44
C ALA A 68 6.67 8.77 -10.56
N GLY A 69 5.39 8.37 -10.49
CA GLY A 69 4.38 8.69 -11.51
C GLY A 69 2.97 8.71 -10.97
N ASP A 70 2.07 9.31 -11.75
CA ASP A 70 0.66 9.50 -11.37
C ASP A 70 -0.10 8.20 -11.11
N GLY A 71 0.24 7.13 -11.83
CA GLY A 71 -0.34 5.81 -11.63
C GLY A 71 0.00 5.24 -10.25
N ALA A 72 1.29 5.24 -9.89
CA ALA A 72 1.79 4.81 -8.58
C ALA A 72 1.18 5.66 -7.45
N ARG A 73 1.18 6.99 -7.62
CA ARG A 73 0.57 7.92 -6.65
C ARG A 73 -0.91 7.60 -6.40
N ARG A 74 -1.71 7.42 -7.46
CA ARG A 74 -3.14 7.07 -7.31
C ARG A 74 -3.36 5.73 -6.63
N ALA A 75 -2.53 4.72 -6.96
CA ALA A 75 -2.60 3.41 -6.33
C ALA A 75 -2.27 3.51 -4.82
N ALA A 76 -1.20 4.21 -4.45
CA ALA A 76 -0.81 4.44 -3.06
C ALA A 76 -1.89 5.19 -2.28
N VAL A 77 -2.51 6.23 -2.86
CA VAL A 77 -3.61 6.96 -2.21
C VAL A 77 -4.83 6.06 -1.99
N ALA A 78 -5.20 5.22 -2.97
CA ALA A 78 -6.31 4.27 -2.82
C ALA A 78 -6.02 3.23 -1.74
N GLN A 79 -4.78 2.73 -1.65
CA GLN A 79 -4.36 1.80 -0.62
C GLN A 79 -4.33 2.46 0.76
N LEU A 80 -3.84 3.68 0.87
CA LEU A 80 -3.88 4.47 2.11
C LEU A 80 -5.32 4.73 2.58
N ALA A 81 -6.27 4.90 1.66
CA ALA A 81 -7.70 4.96 1.96
C ALA A 81 -8.31 3.60 2.37
N GLY A 82 -7.53 2.52 2.45
CA GLY A 82 -7.94 1.21 2.93
C GLY A 82 -8.59 0.31 1.88
N ALA A 83 -8.43 0.58 0.59
CA ALA A 83 -9.07 -0.21 -0.47
C ALA A 83 -8.69 -1.70 -0.43
N LEU A 84 -7.41 -2.02 -0.20
CA LEU A 84 -6.93 -3.40 -0.07
C LEU A 84 -7.44 -4.04 1.23
N ALA A 85 -7.30 -3.34 2.35
CA ALA A 85 -7.76 -3.81 3.65
C ALA A 85 -9.26 -4.15 3.67
N HIS A 86 -10.09 -3.34 3.00
CA HIS A 86 -11.51 -3.62 2.88
C HIS A 86 -11.78 -4.94 2.12
N ARG A 87 -11.06 -5.19 1.02
CA ARG A 87 -11.19 -6.44 0.26
C ARG A 87 -10.72 -7.66 1.07
N LEU A 88 -9.61 -7.52 1.78
CA LEU A 88 -9.07 -8.60 2.63
C LEU A 88 -9.99 -8.90 3.81
N ARG A 89 -10.61 -7.89 4.43
CA ARG A 89 -11.63 -8.10 5.46
C ARG A 89 -12.82 -8.90 4.92
N GLY A 90 -13.32 -8.58 3.72
CA GLY A 90 -14.40 -9.37 3.11
C GLY A 90 -14.04 -10.85 2.90
N VAL A 91 -12.79 -11.15 2.51
CA VAL A 91 -12.29 -12.53 2.42
C VAL A 91 -12.21 -13.18 3.81
N HIS A 92 -11.70 -12.48 4.80
CA HIS A 92 -11.59 -12.96 6.18
C HIS A 92 -12.97 -13.28 6.79
N ASP A 93 -13.93 -12.38 6.64
CA ASP A 93 -15.26 -12.54 7.18
C ASP A 93 -15.99 -13.75 6.55
N GLU A 94 -15.82 -13.93 5.22
CA GLU A 94 -16.37 -15.10 4.53
C GLU A 94 -15.70 -16.40 4.98
N LEU A 95 -14.37 -16.42 5.17
CA LEU A 95 -13.65 -17.58 5.73
C LEU A 95 -14.13 -17.91 7.15
N THR A 96 -14.33 -16.91 7.99
CA THR A 96 -14.81 -17.07 9.35
C THR A 96 -16.23 -17.65 9.36
N ALA A 97 -17.10 -17.16 8.47
CA ALA A 97 -18.45 -17.71 8.32
C ALA A 97 -18.45 -19.15 7.78
N LEU A 98 -17.55 -19.49 6.87
CA LEU A 98 -17.39 -20.87 6.38
C LEU A 98 -16.92 -21.80 7.49
N LEU A 99 -15.95 -21.36 8.29
CA LEU A 99 -15.44 -22.12 9.43
C LEU A 99 -16.56 -22.40 10.44
N ALA A 100 -17.34 -21.39 10.80
CA ALA A 100 -18.46 -21.55 11.73
C ALA A 100 -19.50 -22.57 11.23
N VAL A 101 -19.83 -22.58 9.94
CA VAL A 101 -20.74 -23.57 9.34
C VAL A 101 -20.12 -24.97 9.39
N ALA A 102 -18.84 -25.10 9.07
CA ALA A 102 -18.13 -26.38 9.12
C ALA A 102 -18.06 -26.95 10.55
N GLU A 103 -17.73 -26.11 11.54
CA GLU A 103 -17.71 -26.51 12.94
C GLU A 103 -19.10 -26.93 13.44
N ALA A 104 -20.14 -26.14 13.14
CA ALA A 104 -21.52 -26.48 13.51
C ALA A 104 -21.96 -27.83 12.89
N SER A 105 -21.56 -28.11 11.65
CA SER A 105 -21.91 -29.40 11.00
C SER A 105 -21.24 -30.62 11.63
N ILE A 106 -20.08 -30.41 12.29
CA ILE A 106 -19.35 -31.47 12.99
C ILE A 106 -19.89 -31.67 14.42
N GLU A 107 -20.19 -30.58 15.13
CA GLU A 107 -20.60 -30.60 16.53
C GLU A 107 -22.07 -30.99 16.69
N PHE A 108 -22.94 -30.58 15.76
CA PHE A 108 -24.37 -30.76 15.82
C PHE A 108 -24.95 -31.43 14.55
N PRO A 109 -24.51 -32.64 14.20
CA PRO A 109 -24.93 -33.30 12.96
C PRO A 109 -26.46 -33.61 12.95
N GLU A 110 -27.10 -33.74 14.11
CA GLU A 110 -28.55 -34.05 14.26
C GLU A 110 -29.43 -32.82 14.05
N ASP A 111 -28.91 -31.61 14.28
CA ASP A 111 -29.65 -30.35 14.10
C ASP A 111 -29.62 -29.88 12.64
N MET A 112 -28.75 -30.43 11.84
CA MET A 112 -28.66 -30.20 10.40
C MET A 112 -29.62 -31.13 9.68
N ASP A 113 -30.95 -30.91 9.84
CA ASP A 113 -31.98 -31.69 9.19
C ASP A 113 -31.72 -31.80 7.67
N GLY A 114 -31.54 -33.04 7.22
CA GLY A 114 -31.04 -33.53 5.95
C GLY A 114 -31.72 -33.07 4.66
N THR A 115 -32.16 -31.83 4.58
CA THR A 115 -32.75 -31.22 3.38
C THR A 115 -31.76 -30.37 2.58
N GLU A 116 -30.66 -29.90 3.18
CA GLU A 116 -29.61 -29.18 2.46
C GLU A 116 -28.28 -29.94 2.56
N ASP A 117 -27.65 -30.19 1.41
CA ASP A 117 -26.30 -30.74 1.36
C ASP A 117 -25.29 -29.66 1.78
N VAL A 118 -24.97 -29.64 3.10
CA VAL A 118 -24.01 -28.69 3.70
C VAL A 118 -22.66 -28.77 3.00
N SER A 119 -22.26 -29.98 2.54
CA SER A 119 -21.02 -30.15 1.80
C SER A 119 -21.05 -29.41 0.47
N ALA A 120 -22.15 -29.53 -0.28
CA ALA A 120 -22.32 -28.82 -1.55
C ALA A 120 -22.37 -27.29 -1.35
N LEU A 121 -23.01 -26.83 -0.26
CA LEU A 121 -23.02 -25.40 0.11
C LEU A 121 -21.61 -24.87 0.41
N LEU A 122 -20.84 -25.60 1.23
CA LEU A 122 -19.47 -25.25 1.57
C LEU A 122 -18.59 -25.22 0.32
N ASP A 123 -18.67 -26.25 -0.54
CA ASP A 123 -17.90 -26.33 -1.77
C ASP A 123 -18.19 -25.14 -2.70
N ALA A 124 -19.43 -24.77 -2.88
CA ALA A 124 -19.83 -23.63 -3.70
C ALA A 124 -19.30 -22.31 -3.15
N ARG A 125 -19.36 -22.10 -1.84
CA ARG A 125 -18.83 -20.89 -1.16
C ARG A 125 -17.31 -20.82 -1.23
N VAL A 126 -16.61 -21.94 -0.99
CA VAL A 126 -15.15 -22.04 -1.14
C VAL A 126 -14.72 -21.74 -2.58
N ALA A 127 -15.42 -22.28 -3.57
CA ALA A 127 -15.14 -22.02 -4.99
C ALA A 127 -15.25 -20.51 -5.31
N ARG A 128 -16.32 -19.85 -4.83
CA ARG A 128 -16.52 -18.41 -5.00
C ARG A 128 -15.39 -17.59 -4.33
N LEU A 129 -15.02 -17.96 -3.10
CA LEU A 129 -13.97 -17.29 -2.36
C LEU A 129 -12.62 -17.44 -3.06
N ARG A 130 -12.31 -18.65 -3.56
CA ARG A 130 -11.11 -18.91 -4.36
C ARG A 130 -11.05 -18.05 -5.62
N GLU A 131 -12.17 -17.85 -6.29
CA GLU A 131 -12.25 -16.97 -7.46
C GLU A 131 -11.96 -15.51 -7.09
N THR A 132 -12.55 -15.03 -5.98
CA THR A 132 -12.31 -13.68 -5.45
C THR A 132 -10.83 -13.46 -5.14
N VAL A 133 -10.19 -14.39 -4.43
CA VAL A 133 -8.75 -14.32 -4.10
C VAL A 133 -7.91 -14.39 -5.38
N SER A 134 -8.25 -15.28 -6.31
CA SER A 134 -7.54 -15.40 -7.59
C SER A 134 -7.63 -14.11 -8.42
N ALA A 135 -8.77 -13.42 -8.37
CA ALA A 135 -8.92 -12.12 -9.04
C ALA A 135 -8.01 -11.06 -8.41
N LEU A 136 -7.86 -11.04 -7.07
CA LEU A 136 -6.92 -10.15 -6.39
C LEU A 136 -5.47 -10.46 -6.79
N VAL A 137 -5.08 -11.74 -6.79
CA VAL A 137 -3.72 -12.15 -7.18
C VAL A 137 -3.40 -11.76 -8.62
N ARG A 138 -4.34 -11.88 -9.56
CA ARG A 138 -4.13 -11.44 -10.95
C ARG A 138 -3.83 -9.94 -11.08
N THR A 139 -4.26 -9.12 -10.13
CA THR A 139 -3.95 -7.68 -10.13
C THR A 139 -2.57 -7.35 -9.54
N ALA A 140 -1.91 -8.30 -8.87
CA ALA A 140 -0.64 -8.06 -8.18
C ALA A 140 0.51 -7.69 -9.14
N ASP A 141 0.56 -8.30 -10.33
CA ASP A 141 1.58 -7.98 -11.33
C ASP A 141 1.43 -6.54 -11.85
N MET A 142 0.19 -6.12 -12.12
CA MET A 142 -0.08 -4.74 -12.49
C MET A 142 0.28 -3.76 -11.36
N GLY A 143 0.00 -4.12 -10.12
CA GLY A 143 0.40 -3.34 -8.94
C GLY A 143 1.92 -3.17 -8.83
N ARG A 144 2.68 -4.26 -8.99
CA ARG A 144 4.16 -4.20 -9.03
C ARG A 144 4.69 -3.32 -10.16
N MET A 145 4.11 -3.41 -11.34
CA MET A 145 4.49 -2.56 -12.48
C MET A 145 4.24 -1.07 -12.21
N LEU A 146 3.15 -0.74 -11.52
CA LEU A 146 2.86 0.65 -11.13
C LEU A 146 3.80 1.16 -10.05
N HIS A 147 4.21 0.29 -9.11
CA HIS A 147 5.12 0.63 -8.02
C HIS A 147 6.57 0.74 -8.50
N ASP A 148 7.11 -0.33 -9.13
CA ASP A 148 8.54 -0.44 -9.48
C ASP A 148 8.86 0.23 -10.82
N GLY A 149 7.86 0.47 -11.66
CA GLY A 149 8.02 0.90 -13.04
C GLY A 149 8.60 -0.19 -13.94
N TYR A 150 8.75 0.16 -15.20
CA TYR A 150 9.43 -0.70 -16.17
C TYR A 150 10.88 -0.28 -16.35
N ARG A 151 11.80 -1.24 -16.30
CA ARG A 151 13.19 -1.03 -16.75
C ARG A 151 13.25 -1.38 -18.23
N VAL A 152 13.39 -0.37 -19.07
CA VAL A 152 13.49 -0.52 -20.53
C VAL A 152 14.90 -0.23 -20.97
N ALA A 153 15.54 -1.17 -21.67
CA ALA A 153 16.84 -0.97 -22.29
C ALA A 153 16.65 -0.70 -23.80
N LEU A 154 17.19 0.42 -24.29
CA LEU A 154 17.21 0.75 -25.71
C LEU A 154 18.54 0.25 -26.31
N ALA A 155 18.49 -0.82 -27.09
CA ALA A 155 19.63 -1.40 -27.76
C ALA A 155 19.51 -1.23 -29.29
N GLY A 156 20.65 -1.04 -29.98
CA GLY A 156 20.67 -0.91 -31.42
C GLY A 156 21.98 -0.30 -31.93
N ARG A 157 22.16 -0.27 -33.24
CA ARG A 157 23.38 0.28 -33.90
C ARG A 157 23.61 1.75 -33.52
N PRO A 158 24.86 2.25 -33.59
CA PRO A 158 25.14 3.69 -33.50
C PRO A 158 24.23 4.48 -34.47
N ASN A 159 23.81 5.66 -34.09
CA ASN A 159 22.99 6.58 -34.90
C ASN A 159 21.58 6.03 -35.32
N ALA A 160 21.09 4.99 -34.68
CA ALA A 160 19.73 4.43 -34.91
C ALA A 160 18.61 5.20 -34.20
N GLY A 161 18.86 6.41 -33.70
CA GLY A 161 17.84 7.25 -33.07
C GLY A 161 17.50 6.89 -31.60
N LYS A 162 18.33 6.05 -30.94
CA LYS A 162 18.08 5.65 -29.54
C LYS A 162 17.97 6.83 -28.57
N SER A 163 18.88 7.80 -28.67
CA SER A 163 18.89 8.99 -27.82
C SER A 163 17.67 9.87 -28.10
N SER A 164 17.28 10.03 -29.34
CA SER A 164 16.07 10.79 -29.72
C SER A 164 14.81 10.12 -29.20
N LEU A 165 14.73 8.77 -29.29
CA LEU A 165 13.62 8.00 -28.73
C LEU A 165 13.58 8.12 -27.20
N LEU A 166 14.74 8.02 -26.51
CA LEU A 166 14.82 8.19 -25.06
C LEU A 166 14.33 9.57 -24.64
N ASN A 167 14.79 10.64 -25.31
CA ASN A 167 14.38 12.00 -25.00
C ASN A 167 12.87 12.22 -25.25
N CYS A 168 12.34 11.63 -26.32
CA CYS A 168 10.90 11.66 -26.61
C CYS A 168 10.06 10.97 -25.52
N LEU A 169 10.49 9.79 -25.06
CA LEU A 169 9.80 9.03 -24.01
C LEU A 169 9.94 9.70 -22.64
N ALA A 170 11.11 10.27 -22.34
CA ALA A 170 11.37 10.98 -21.09
C ALA A 170 10.68 12.35 -21.02
N ARG A 171 10.25 12.89 -22.15
CA ARG A 171 9.78 14.29 -22.32
C ARG A 171 10.78 15.33 -21.80
N GLU A 172 12.05 15.00 -21.79
CA GLU A 172 13.17 15.80 -21.34
C GLU A 172 14.40 15.47 -22.18
N GLU A 173 15.31 16.44 -22.38
CA GLU A 173 16.61 16.21 -23.03
C GLU A 173 17.60 15.57 -22.02
N ARG A 174 17.48 14.26 -21.80
CA ARG A 174 18.38 13.48 -20.91
C ARG A 174 19.56 12.84 -21.62
N ALA A 175 19.50 12.66 -22.91
CA ALA A 175 20.57 12.06 -23.69
C ALA A 175 21.10 13.05 -24.70
N LEU A 176 22.46 13.14 -24.79
CA LEU A 176 23.12 13.91 -25.84
C LEU A 176 22.89 13.24 -27.20
N VAL A 177 22.28 13.97 -28.12
CA VAL A 177 22.15 13.57 -29.52
C VAL A 177 23.34 14.18 -30.23
N THR A 178 24.31 13.33 -30.61
CA THR A 178 25.43 13.76 -31.46
C THR A 178 25.11 13.40 -32.90
N GLU A 179 25.11 14.41 -33.77
CA GLU A 179 25.20 14.18 -35.22
C GLU A 179 26.69 13.90 -35.55
N ILE A 180 26.95 12.70 -36.10
CA ILE A 180 28.25 12.36 -36.70
C ILE A 180 28.00 12.05 -38.17
#